data_c5bca24e149679c2a4ebd95b34661205
#
_entry.id   c5bca24e149679c2a4ebd95b34661205
#
_cell.length_a   1.000
_cell.length_b   1.000
_cell.length_c   1.000
_cell.angle_alpha   90.00
_cell.angle_beta   90.00
_cell.angle_gamma   90.00
#
_symmetry.space_group_name_H-M   'P 1'
#
loop_
_entity.id
_entity.type
_entity.pdbx_description
1 polymer ?
#
loop_
_entity_poly.entity_id
_entity_poly.type
_entity_poly.pdbx_seq_one_letter_code
_entity_poly.pdbx_strand_id
1 'polypeptide(L)'
;TDSVEHFFRDTYEGGGGLGDPDLIATMVRSSADVFAWLKSLGVEFDPTLYEAYTGVYPRAHRTIQARSGMAYSRALMRRARKLGVEVRYRQRVEALVMHNGRVLGLELTDMDADSPQHKTLMAKSVVIASGGFGANRLMRARWAPWISMDLGTTYSPGRIEEDPATGDGIRMAEAAGAGLVGMEYVLAIPFWGGRV
;
A
#
# COMPACT_ATOMS: atom_id res chain seq x y z
N THR A 1 -16.28 -0.76 -26.64
CA THR A 1 -15.10 -1.61 -26.35
C THR A 1 -14.12 -0.80 -25.53
N ASP A 2 -13.58 -1.35 -24.45
CA ASP A 2 -12.56 -0.68 -23.64
C ASP A 2 -11.22 -0.61 -24.37
N SER A 3 -10.38 0.34 -24.02
CA SER A 3 -9.05 0.50 -24.60
C SER A 3 -8.07 1.11 -23.57
N VAL A 4 -6.78 1.05 -23.88
CA VAL A 4 -5.72 1.69 -23.08
C VAL A 4 -5.97 3.20 -22.96
N GLU A 5 -6.40 3.84 -24.05
CA GLU A 5 -6.70 5.27 -24.11
C GLU A 5 -7.94 5.64 -23.28
N HIS A 6 -8.97 4.78 -23.30
CA HIS A 6 -10.14 4.92 -22.44
C HIS A 6 -9.77 4.81 -20.99
N PHE A 7 -9.00 3.77 -20.62
CA PHE A 7 -8.58 3.56 -19.25
C PHE A 7 -7.69 4.71 -18.74
N PHE A 8 -6.77 5.19 -19.58
CA PHE A 8 -5.95 6.36 -19.25
C PHE A 8 -6.83 7.60 -18.98
N ARG A 9 -7.75 7.92 -19.89
CA ARG A 9 -8.62 9.09 -19.77
C ARG A 9 -9.49 9.01 -18.52
N ASP A 10 -10.15 7.88 -18.30
CA ASP A 10 -11.01 7.68 -17.12
C ASP A 10 -10.22 7.86 -15.82
N THR A 11 -8.96 7.37 -15.78
CA THR A 11 -8.10 7.51 -14.59
C THR A 11 -7.64 8.94 -14.39
N TYR A 12 -7.20 9.62 -15.45
CA TYR A 12 -6.70 10.98 -15.39
C TYR A 12 -7.80 12.00 -15.08
N GLU A 13 -8.92 11.92 -15.80
CA GLU A 13 -10.07 12.82 -15.60
C GLU A 13 -10.76 12.52 -14.27
N GLY A 14 -10.96 11.24 -13.93
CA GLY A 14 -11.54 10.83 -12.65
C GLY A 14 -10.68 11.25 -11.45
N GLY A 15 -9.38 11.38 -11.63
CA GLY A 15 -8.44 11.95 -10.66
C GLY A 15 -8.36 13.49 -10.71
N GLY A 16 -9.26 14.16 -11.45
CA GLY A 16 -9.26 15.62 -11.57
C GLY A 16 -8.03 16.20 -12.28
N GLY A 17 -7.33 15.40 -13.09
CA GLY A 17 -6.11 15.82 -13.78
C GLY A 17 -4.89 16.01 -12.85
N LEU A 18 -4.98 15.57 -11.60
CA LEU A 18 -3.92 15.74 -10.58
C LEU A 18 -2.83 14.67 -10.65
N GLY A 19 -3.14 13.51 -11.24
CA GLY A 19 -2.19 12.41 -11.36
C GLY A 19 -1.10 12.71 -12.40
N ASP A 20 0.10 12.19 -12.15
CA ASP A 20 1.19 12.23 -13.11
C ASP A 20 0.82 11.37 -14.36
N PRO A 21 0.74 11.97 -15.56
CA PRO A 21 0.29 11.27 -16.75
C PRO A 21 1.23 10.12 -17.17
N ASP A 22 2.54 10.21 -16.92
CA ASP A 22 3.49 9.17 -17.27
C ASP A 22 3.35 7.95 -16.35
N LEU A 23 3.08 8.18 -15.07
CA LEU A 23 2.77 7.10 -14.11
C LEU A 23 1.43 6.44 -14.46
N ILE A 24 0.40 7.20 -14.79
CA ILE A 24 -0.89 6.68 -15.23
C ILE A 24 -0.71 5.85 -16.51
N ALA A 25 0.02 6.36 -17.51
CA ALA A 25 0.28 5.63 -18.73
C ALA A 25 1.02 4.31 -18.50
N THR A 26 2.00 4.32 -17.58
CA THR A 26 2.72 3.10 -17.17
C THR A 26 1.79 2.08 -16.54
N MET A 27 0.95 2.50 -15.61
CA MET A 27 -0.03 1.64 -14.95
C MET A 27 -1.00 1.01 -15.96
N VAL A 28 -1.59 1.83 -16.81
CA VAL A 28 -2.62 1.38 -17.75
C VAL A 28 -2.06 0.41 -18.78
N ARG A 29 -0.89 0.72 -19.37
CA ARG A 29 -0.22 -0.15 -20.35
C ARG A 29 0.20 -1.49 -19.76
N SER A 30 0.62 -1.49 -18.49
CA SER A 30 1.07 -2.71 -17.81
C SER A 30 -0.07 -3.55 -17.25
N SER A 31 -1.29 -3.07 -17.21
CA SER A 31 -2.41 -3.71 -16.50
C SER A 31 -2.71 -5.12 -16.99
N ALA A 32 -2.72 -5.35 -18.30
CA ALA A 32 -2.98 -6.66 -18.89
C ALA A 32 -1.87 -7.68 -18.56
N ASP A 33 -0.61 -7.25 -18.60
CA ASP A 33 0.54 -8.09 -18.26
C ASP A 33 0.55 -8.45 -16.78
N VAL A 34 0.23 -7.50 -15.91
CA VAL A 34 0.10 -7.73 -14.46
C VAL A 34 -1.03 -8.70 -14.18
N PHE A 35 -2.16 -8.58 -14.86
CA PHE A 35 -3.28 -9.51 -14.74
C PHE A 35 -2.87 -10.94 -15.16
N ALA A 36 -2.23 -11.09 -16.32
CA ALA A 36 -1.72 -12.37 -16.79
C ALA A 36 -0.69 -12.98 -15.82
N TRP A 37 0.21 -12.15 -15.29
CA TRP A 37 1.17 -12.57 -14.29
C TRP A 37 0.50 -13.08 -13.01
N LEU A 38 -0.48 -12.36 -12.46
CA LEU A 38 -1.23 -12.81 -11.28
C LEU A 38 -1.93 -14.16 -11.52
N LYS A 39 -2.52 -14.35 -12.69
CA LYS A 39 -3.07 -15.68 -13.09
C LYS A 39 -2.01 -16.75 -13.09
N SER A 40 -0.82 -16.46 -13.60
CA SER A 40 0.30 -17.42 -13.61
C SER A 40 0.78 -17.82 -12.21
N LEU A 41 0.53 -16.96 -11.21
CA LEU A 41 0.79 -17.24 -9.78
C LEU A 41 -0.35 -18.03 -9.10
N GLY A 42 -1.40 -18.38 -9.85
CA GLY A 42 -2.55 -19.14 -9.36
C GLY A 42 -3.62 -18.27 -8.70
N VAL A 43 -3.71 -16.99 -9.05
CA VAL A 43 -4.88 -16.18 -8.70
C VAL A 43 -6.00 -16.47 -9.70
N GLU A 44 -7.15 -16.87 -9.19
CA GLU A 44 -8.34 -17.14 -10.00
C GLU A 44 -9.29 -15.97 -9.95
N PHE A 45 -9.76 -15.54 -11.11
CA PHE A 45 -10.66 -14.40 -11.27
C PHE A 45 -12.02 -14.85 -11.77
N ASP A 46 -13.06 -14.14 -11.32
CA ASP A 46 -14.39 -14.25 -11.91
C ASP A 46 -14.29 -13.84 -13.38
N PRO A 47 -14.89 -14.62 -14.30
CA PRO A 47 -14.91 -14.28 -15.71
C PRO A 47 -15.72 -13.00 -16.01
N THR A 48 -16.57 -12.60 -15.08
CA THR A 48 -17.43 -11.40 -15.23
C THR A 48 -16.68 -10.15 -14.78
N LEU A 49 -16.57 -9.18 -15.65
CA LEU A 49 -16.11 -7.84 -15.30
C LEU A 49 -17.21 -7.04 -14.61
N TYR A 50 -16.82 -6.15 -13.71
CA TYR A 50 -17.76 -5.29 -13.01
C TYR A 50 -17.26 -3.83 -12.96
N GLU A 51 -18.19 -2.91 -12.76
CA GLU A 51 -17.88 -1.54 -12.42
C GLU A 51 -17.35 -1.45 -10.99
N ALA A 52 -16.19 -0.81 -10.82
CA ALA A 52 -15.75 -0.38 -9.51
C ALA A 52 -16.52 0.87 -9.07
N TYR A 53 -16.46 1.22 -7.79
CA TYR A 53 -17.24 2.33 -7.17
C TYR A 53 -17.25 3.67 -7.92
N THR A 54 -16.20 3.95 -8.67
CA THR A 54 -16.01 5.17 -9.43
C THR A 54 -15.74 4.87 -10.90
N GLY A 55 -15.92 3.61 -11.29
CA GLY A 55 -15.62 3.15 -12.63
C GLY A 55 -16.64 3.63 -13.63
N VAL A 56 -16.16 4.29 -14.65
CA VAL A 56 -16.93 4.71 -15.80
C VAL A 56 -17.11 3.56 -16.80
N TYR A 57 -16.29 2.52 -16.65
CA TYR A 57 -16.29 1.35 -17.53
C TYR A 57 -16.07 0.06 -16.73
N PRO A 58 -16.80 -1.04 -17.02
CA PRO A 58 -16.66 -2.30 -16.31
C PRO A 58 -15.35 -3.03 -16.72
N ARG A 59 -14.26 -2.72 -16.01
CA ARG A 59 -12.93 -3.34 -16.22
C ARG A 59 -12.36 -3.95 -14.96
N ALA A 60 -13.09 -3.93 -13.86
CA ALA A 60 -12.60 -4.46 -12.60
C ALA A 60 -12.75 -5.98 -12.54
N HIS A 61 -11.72 -6.65 -12.02
CA HIS A 61 -11.68 -8.10 -11.82
C HIS A 61 -11.86 -8.45 -10.34
N ARG A 62 -12.70 -9.43 -10.07
CA ARG A 62 -12.93 -9.96 -8.73
C ARG A 62 -12.27 -11.32 -8.61
N THR A 63 -11.62 -11.58 -7.47
CA THR A 63 -11.10 -12.92 -7.19
C THR A 63 -12.19 -13.82 -6.63
N ILE A 64 -12.17 -15.12 -7.01
CA ILE A 64 -13.14 -16.12 -6.54
C ILE A 64 -12.65 -16.90 -5.32
N GLN A 65 -11.34 -17.00 -5.12
CA GLN A 65 -10.72 -17.83 -4.08
C GLN A 65 -10.80 -17.23 -2.67
N ALA A 66 -10.86 -15.92 -2.56
CA ALA A 66 -10.91 -15.21 -1.28
C ALA A 66 -11.44 -13.80 -1.47
N ARG A 67 -12.09 -13.28 -0.43
CA ARG A 67 -12.57 -11.89 -0.45
C ARG A 67 -11.40 -10.91 -0.39
N SER A 68 -11.54 -9.79 -1.07
CA SER A 68 -10.58 -8.67 -1.09
C SER A 68 -9.17 -9.08 -1.56
N GLY A 69 -8.14 -8.43 -1.05
CA GLY A 69 -6.74 -8.62 -1.42
C GLY A 69 -6.08 -9.92 -0.96
N MET A 70 -6.77 -10.78 -0.20
CA MET A 70 -6.15 -11.99 0.36
C MET A 70 -5.66 -12.98 -0.70
N ALA A 71 -6.34 -13.10 -1.84
CA ALA A 71 -5.92 -13.98 -2.92
C ALA A 71 -4.56 -13.55 -3.47
N TYR A 72 -4.38 -12.25 -3.68
CA TYR A 72 -3.10 -11.67 -4.12
C TYR A 72 -2.00 -11.88 -3.08
N SER A 73 -2.26 -11.52 -1.83
CA SER A 73 -1.27 -11.66 -0.74
C SER A 73 -0.79 -13.10 -0.59
N ARG A 74 -1.70 -14.07 -0.66
CA ARG A 74 -1.36 -15.50 -0.57
C ARG A 74 -0.53 -15.96 -1.77
N ALA A 75 -0.88 -15.57 -2.98
CA ALA A 75 -0.16 -15.96 -4.20
C ALA A 75 1.25 -15.35 -4.21
N LEU A 76 1.37 -14.07 -3.91
CA LEU A 76 2.64 -13.36 -3.84
C LEU A 76 3.55 -13.90 -2.74
N MET A 77 3.00 -14.18 -1.55
CA MET A 77 3.76 -14.79 -0.44
C MET A 77 4.28 -16.18 -0.79
N ARG A 78 3.45 -17.01 -1.44
CA ARG A 78 3.93 -18.34 -1.94
C ARG A 78 5.07 -18.17 -2.93
N ARG A 79 4.96 -17.20 -3.84
CA ARG A 79 6.02 -16.94 -4.83
C ARG A 79 7.29 -16.43 -4.17
N ALA A 80 7.21 -15.49 -3.25
CA ALA A 80 8.35 -14.97 -2.49
C ALA A 80 9.10 -16.09 -1.77
N ARG A 81 8.38 -16.96 -1.05
CA ARG A 81 8.98 -18.12 -0.38
C ARG A 81 9.66 -19.08 -1.34
N LYS A 82 9.07 -19.36 -2.50
CA LYS A 82 9.69 -20.20 -3.55
C LYS A 82 10.98 -19.59 -4.12
N LEU A 83 11.10 -18.27 -4.07
CA LEU A 83 12.30 -17.55 -4.50
C LEU A 83 13.35 -17.40 -3.38
N GLY A 84 13.12 -17.99 -2.20
CA GLY A 84 14.04 -17.91 -1.07
C GLY A 84 14.01 -16.57 -0.33
N VAL A 85 12.96 -15.76 -0.51
CA VAL A 85 12.82 -14.51 0.25
C VAL A 85 12.54 -14.85 1.71
N GLU A 86 13.40 -14.36 2.60
CA GLU A 86 13.19 -14.45 4.04
C GLU A 86 12.13 -13.44 4.48
N VAL A 87 11.08 -13.91 5.14
CA VAL A 87 10.03 -13.06 5.69
C VAL A 87 10.10 -13.11 7.21
N ARG A 88 10.36 -11.97 7.80
CA ARG A 88 10.42 -11.79 9.26
C ARG A 88 9.19 -11.05 9.72
N TYR A 89 8.44 -11.66 10.62
CA TYR A 89 7.28 -11.05 11.25
C TYR A 89 7.68 -10.42 12.59
N ARG A 90 6.80 -9.59 13.13
CA ARG A 90 6.95 -8.94 14.44
C ARG A 90 8.27 -8.18 14.58
N GLN A 91 8.77 -7.65 13.47
CA GLN A 91 9.94 -6.79 13.42
C GLN A 91 9.47 -5.36 13.16
N ARG A 92 9.60 -4.49 14.17
CA ARG A 92 9.26 -3.06 14.01
C ARG A 92 10.50 -2.33 13.48
N VAL A 93 10.39 -1.78 12.29
CA VAL A 93 11.44 -0.92 11.74
C VAL A 93 11.25 0.49 12.30
N GLU A 94 12.29 1.07 12.88
CA GLU A 94 12.23 2.35 13.58
C GLU A 94 12.98 3.46 12.85
N ALA A 95 14.07 3.12 12.16
CA ALA A 95 14.88 4.09 11.44
C ALA A 95 15.62 3.48 10.24
N LEU A 96 16.04 4.34 9.33
CA LEU A 96 17.02 4.02 8.30
C LEU A 96 18.43 4.31 8.81
N VAL A 97 19.36 3.38 8.60
CA VAL A 97 20.78 3.61 8.84
C VAL A 97 21.34 4.43 7.70
N MET A 98 21.78 5.65 8.03
CA MET A 98 22.30 6.60 7.05
C MET A 98 23.79 6.83 7.21
N HIS A 99 24.53 6.88 6.10
CA HIS A 99 25.93 7.30 6.11
C HIS A 99 26.24 8.09 4.81
N ASN A 100 26.77 9.27 4.95
CA ASN A 100 27.11 10.17 3.84
C ASN A 100 25.98 10.33 2.81
N GLY A 101 24.73 10.53 3.29
CA GLY A 101 23.55 10.71 2.43
C GLY A 101 23.04 9.43 1.75
N ARG A 102 23.57 8.27 2.13
CA ARG A 102 23.18 6.97 1.56
C ARG A 102 22.56 6.07 2.63
N VAL A 103 21.48 5.37 2.27
CA VAL A 103 20.88 4.34 3.11
C VAL A 103 21.76 3.08 3.06
N LEU A 104 22.15 2.58 4.21
CA LEU A 104 22.95 1.36 4.35
C LEU A 104 22.19 0.19 4.99
N GLY A 105 21.01 0.44 5.53
CA GLY A 105 20.22 -0.57 6.22
C GLY A 105 19.11 0.05 7.04
N LEU A 106 18.69 -0.66 8.06
CA LEU A 106 17.62 -0.22 8.94
C LEU A 106 17.87 -0.67 10.40
N GLU A 107 17.32 0.10 11.32
CA GLU A 107 17.22 -0.24 12.73
C GLU A 107 15.84 -0.80 12.98
N LEU A 108 15.77 -1.89 13.70
CA LEU A 108 14.53 -2.56 14.02
C LEU A 108 14.51 -3.09 15.45
N THR A 109 13.32 -3.24 15.98
CA THR A 109 13.07 -3.93 17.24
C THR A 109 12.38 -5.25 16.97
N ASP A 110 12.98 -6.32 17.46
CA ASP A 110 12.39 -7.66 17.44
C ASP A 110 11.39 -7.77 18.60
N MET A 111 10.13 -7.95 18.24
CA MET A 111 9.01 -8.00 19.18
C MET A 111 8.67 -9.44 19.60
N ASP A 112 9.36 -10.46 19.07
CA ASP A 112 9.14 -11.86 19.42
C ASP A 112 10.03 -12.33 20.61
N ALA A 113 11.03 -11.54 20.99
CA ALA A 113 11.85 -11.83 22.13
C ALA A 113 11.08 -11.61 23.46
N ASP A 114 11.44 -12.32 24.51
CA ASP A 114 10.86 -12.13 25.86
C ASP A 114 10.98 -10.68 26.35
N SER A 115 11.97 -9.97 25.83
CA SER A 115 12.09 -8.51 25.90
C SER A 115 12.45 -7.96 24.52
N PRO A 116 11.91 -6.79 24.13
CA PRO A 116 12.23 -6.17 22.83
C PRO A 116 13.74 -6.02 22.63
N GLN A 117 14.25 -6.51 21.51
CA GLN A 117 15.66 -6.44 21.16
C GLN A 117 15.89 -5.54 19.95
N HIS A 118 16.71 -4.52 20.13
CA HIS A 118 17.14 -3.65 19.04
C HIS A 118 18.20 -4.35 18.18
N LYS A 119 18.04 -4.31 16.88
CA LYS A 119 18.92 -4.92 15.89
C LYS A 119 19.15 -3.97 14.72
N THR A 120 20.35 -4.04 14.15
CA THR A 120 20.68 -3.36 12.90
C THR A 120 20.73 -4.40 11.78
N LEU A 121 20.04 -4.14 10.69
CA LEU A 121 20.08 -4.96 9.48
C LEU A 121 20.69 -4.15 8.35
N MET A 122 21.88 -4.55 7.92
CA MET A 122 22.55 -3.91 6.78
C MET A 122 22.02 -4.45 5.46
N ALA A 123 21.83 -3.57 4.48
CA ALA A 123 21.33 -3.91 3.16
C ALA A 123 21.94 -3.00 2.08
N LYS A 124 22.07 -3.54 0.87
CA LYS A 124 22.52 -2.75 -0.30
C LYS A 124 21.48 -1.74 -0.76
N SER A 125 20.20 -2.06 -0.55
CA SER A 125 19.06 -1.22 -0.88
C SER A 125 17.91 -1.51 0.06
N VAL A 126 17.09 -0.51 0.33
CA VAL A 126 15.89 -0.62 1.16
C VAL A 126 14.68 -0.15 0.37
N VAL A 127 13.63 -0.96 0.32
CA VAL A 127 12.34 -0.57 -0.27
C VAL A 127 11.35 -0.35 0.87
N ILE A 128 10.81 0.85 0.97
CA ILE A 128 9.76 1.19 1.92
C ILE A 128 8.41 0.87 1.27
N ALA A 129 7.70 -0.09 1.83
CA ALA A 129 6.37 -0.52 1.35
C ALA A 129 5.37 -0.64 2.53
N SER A 130 5.50 0.22 3.54
CA SER A 130 4.79 0.17 4.81
C SER A 130 3.39 0.82 4.78
N GLY A 131 2.90 1.21 3.61
CA GLY A 131 1.59 1.84 3.46
C GLY A 131 1.57 3.32 3.83
N GLY A 132 0.38 3.85 4.04
CA GLY A 132 0.13 5.27 4.27
C GLY A 132 0.03 5.66 5.75
N PHE A 133 -0.66 6.78 5.99
CA PHE A 133 -0.81 7.37 7.34
C PHE A 133 -2.28 7.56 7.77
N GLY A 134 -3.22 6.86 7.14
CA GLY A 134 -4.66 7.03 7.41
C GLY A 134 -5.08 6.80 8.86
N ALA A 135 -4.32 6.02 9.64
CA ALA A 135 -4.55 5.82 11.06
C ALA A 135 -3.88 6.89 11.94
N ASN A 136 -2.94 7.66 11.41
CA ASN A 136 -2.23 8.70 12.17
C ASN A 136 -3.02 10.02 12.15
N ARG A 137 -3.77 10.29 13.20
CA ARG A 137 -4.61 11.49 13.32
C ARG A 137 -3.80 12.79 13.25
N LEU A 138 -2.59 12.82 13.82
CA LEU A 138 -1.73 13.99 13.79
C LEU A 138 -1.19 14.28 12.39
N MET A 139 -0.79 13.25 11.64
CA MET A 139 -0.41 13.41 10.23
C MET A 139 -1.59 13.86 9.38
N ARG A 140 -2.80 13.32 9.62
CA ARG A 140 -4.01 13.79 8.93
C ARG A 140 -4.28 15.26 9.22
N ALA A 141 -4.20 15.68 10.48
CA ALA A 141 -4.40 17.08 10.85
C ALA A 141 -3.37 18.02 10.22
N ARG A 142 -2.13 17.55 10.07
CA ARG A 142 -1.06 18.33 9.42
C ARG A 142 -1.29 18.48 7.91
N TRP A 143 -1.60 17.37 7.23
CA TRP A 143 -1.57 17.31 5.78
C TRP A 143 -2.95 17.42 5.10
N ALA A 144 -3.99 16.97 5.77
CA ALA A 144 -5.37 16.98 5.29
C ALA A 144 -6.32 17.56 6.36
N PRO A 145 -6.18 18.85 6.73
CA PRO A 145 -6.95 19.47 7.81
C PRO A 145 -8.46 19.54 7.53
N TRP A 146 -8.87 19.29 6.28
CA TRP A 146 -10.28 19.16 5.89
C TRP A 146 -10.93 17.88 6.42
N ILE A 147 -10.15 16.89 6.87
CA ILE A 147 -10.65 15.68 7.53
C ILE A 147 -10.69 15.91 9.04
N SER A 148 -11.89 15.80 9.64
CA SER A 148 -12.04 15.89 11.08
C SER A 148 -11.15 14.89 11.82
N MET A 149 -10.59 15.32 12.95
CA MET A 149 -9.85 14.46 13.88
C MET A 149 -10.70 13.34 14.46
N ASP A 150 -12.03 13.54 14.52
CA ASP A 150 -12.99 12.57 15.07
C ASP A 150 -13.39 11.49 14.06
N LEU A 151 -13.05 11.65 12.80
CA LEU A 151 -13.24 10.59 11.81
C LEU A 151 -12.44 9.35 12.17
N GLY A 152 -13.10 8.20 12.02
CA GLY A 152 -12.48 6.89 12.20
C GLY A 152 -11.16 6.78 11.43
N THR A 153 -10.28 5.93 11.91
CA THR A 153 -8.98 5.69 11.29
C THR A 153 -9.02 4.47 10.39
N THR A 154 -8.00 4.30 9.57
CA THR A 154 -7.76 3.07 8.86
C THR A 154 -7.68 1.92 9.85
N TYR A 155 -8.52 0.93 9.63
CA TYR A 155 -8.74 -0.15 10.57
C TYR A 155 -8.20 -1.46 10.03
N SER A 156 -7.53 -2.24 10.85
CA SER A 156 -7.12 -3.60 10.53
C SER A 156 -8.15 -4.61 11.04
N PRO A 157 -8.72 -5.46 10.19
CA PRO A 157 -9.64 -6.50 10.63
C PRO A 157 -8.87 -7.65 11.31
N GLY A 158 -8.36 -7.42 12.45
CA GLY A 158 -7.59 -8.39 13.21
C GLY A 158 -7.52 -8.00 14.67
N ARG A 159 -6.67 -8.64 15.42
CA ARG A 159 -6.35 -8.17 16.77
C ARG A 159 -5.56 -6.90 16.67
N ILE A 160 -6.07 -5.86 17.28
CA ILE A 160 -5.53 -4.53 17.13
C ILE A 160 -5.13 -4.04 18.49
N GLU A 161 -3.89 -4.19 18.76
CA GLU A 161 -3.21 -3.38 19.75
C GLU A 161 -2.51 -2.20 19.09
N GLU A 162 -2.34 -2.25 17.76
CA GLU A 162 -1.69 -1.20 16.98
C GLU A 162 -2.46 -0.95 15.68
N ASP A 163 -2.79 0.29 15.42
CA ASP A 163 -3.39 0.71 14.16
C ASP A 163 -2.41 0.52 13.00
N PRO A 164 -2.84 -0.02 11.86
CA PRO A 164 -2.05 -0.01 10.64
C PRO A 164 -2.00 1.40 10.04
N ALA A 165 -1.15 1.60 9.05
CA ALA A 165 -1.05 2.88 8.31
C ALA A 165 -0.77 4.09 9.22
N THR A 166 0.24 3.96 10.07
CA THR A 166 0.69 4.99 11.00
C THR A 166 1.65 6.00 10.40
N GLY A 167 2.08 5.79 9.14
CA GLY A 167 2.98 6.67 8.42
C GLY A 167 4.46 6.51 8.78
N ASP A 168 4.84 5.41 9.39
CA ASP A 168 6.22 5.19 9.84
C ASP A 168 7.23 5.24 8.70
N GLY A 169 6.94 4.59 7.57
CA GLY A 169 7.80 4.63 6.40
C GLY A 169 7.94 6.04 5.80
N ILE A 170 6.86 6.81 5.78
CA ILE A 170 6.88 8.19 5.31
C ILE A 170 7.79 9.03 6.20
N ARG A 171 7.66 8.92 7.53
CA ARG A 171 8.51 9.65 8.48
C ARG A 171 9.97 9.26 8.38
N MET A 172 10.26 7.96 8.20
CA MET A 172 11.64 7.47 8.00
C MET A 172 12.23 8.01 6.70
N ALA A 173 11.45 8.05 5.62
CA ALA A 173 11.89 8.59 4.34
C ALA A 173 12.14 10.10 4.43
N GLU A 174 11.23 10.87 5.06
CA GLU A 174 11.40 12.31 5.30
C GLU A 174 12.66 12.59 6.13
N ALA A 175 12.88 11.84 7.20
CA ALA A 175 14.09 11.95 8.03
C ALA A 175 15.38 11.62 7.26
N ALA A 176 15.31 10.78 6.23
CA ALA A 176 16.41 10.47 5.33
C ALA A 176 16.59 11.49 4.20
N GLY A 177 15.78 12.55 4.16
CA GLY A 177 15.86 13.63 3.17
C GLY A 177 14.99 13.44 1.93
N ALA A 178 14.04 12.51 1.92
CA ALA A 178 13.10 12.35 0.81
C ALA A 178 12.08 13.49 0.77
N GLY A 179 11.75 13.94 -0.45
CA GLY A 179 10.62 14.84 -0.68
C GLY A 179 9.28 14.11 -0.54
N LEU A 180 8.27 14.82 -0.05
CA LEU A 180 6.90 14.32 0.07
C LEU A 180 6.01 15.00 -0.97
N VAL A 181 5.15 14.23 -1.62
CA VAL A 181 4.23 14.70 -2.68
C VAL A 181 2.83 14.14 -2.42
N GLY A 182 1.81 14.97 -2.65
CA GLY A 182 0.40 14.55 -2.59
C GLY A 182 -0.09 14.19 -1.20
N MET A 183 0.55 14.67 -0.15
CA MET A 183 0.20 14.36 1.23
C MET A 183 -1.18 14.88 1.64
N GLU A 184 -1.68 15.89 0.97
CA GLU A 184 -3.01 16.48 1.15
C GLU A 184 -4.15 15.61 0.59
N TYR A 185 -3.83 14.66 -0.28
CA TYR A 185 -4.82 13.79 -0.90
C TYR A 185 -5.04 12.53 -0.08
N VAL A 186 -5.88 12.63 0.93
CA VAL A 186 -6.29 11.50 1.77
C VAL A 186 -7.65 11.01 1.32
N LEU A 187 -7.72 9.72 0.97
CA LEU A 187 -8.97 9.09 0.57
C LEU A 187 -9.81 8.74 1.81
N ALA A 188 -10.94 9.41 1.96
CA ALA A 188 -11.95 9.07 2.96
C ALA A 188 -13.05 8.22 2.30
N ILE A 189 -13.07 6.92 2.60
CA ILE A 189 -14.11 6.01 2.12
C ILE A 189 -15.10 5.76 3.25
N PRO A 190 -16.39 6.07 3.07
CA PRO A 190 -17.41 5.83 4.07
C PRO A 190 -17.76 4.33 4.09
N PHE A 191 -16.98 3.52 4.79
CA PHE A 191 -17.41 2.17 5.14
C PHE A 191 -18.25 2.21 6.40
N TRP A 192 -19.49 1.79 6.27
CA TRP A 192 -20.36 1.48 7.41
C TRP A 192 -19.86 0.17 8.04
N GLY A 193 -18.83 0.26 8.82
CA GLY A 193 -18.32 -0.83 9.67
C GLY A 193 -18.65 -0.56 11.12
N GLY A 194 -19.86 -0.08 11.39
CA GLY A 194 -20.34 0.05 12.75
C GLY A 194 -20.50 -1.35 13.36
N ARG A 195 -19.77 -1.66 14.42
CA ARG A 195 -20.26 -2.65 15.37
C ARG A 195 -21.54 -2.09 15.97
N VAL A 196 -22.65 -2.75 15.69
CA VAL A 196 -23.83 -2.68 16.53
C VAL A 196 -23.56 -3.50 17.77
#